data_ef250f208b4e2761be6fc74d00be9dc3
#
_entry.id   ef250f208b4e2761be6fc74d00be9dc3
#
_cell.length_a   1.000
_cell.length_b   1.000
_cell.length_c   1.000
_cell.angle_alpha   90.00
_cell.angle_beta   90.00
_cell.angle_gamma   90.00
#
_symmetry.space_group_name_H-M   'P 1'
#
loop_
_entity.id
_entity.type
_entity.pdbx_description
1 polymer ?
#
loop_
_entity_poly.entity_id
_entity_poly.type
_entity_poly.pdbx_seq_one_letter_code
_entity_poly.pdbx_strand_id
1 'polypeptide(L)'
;DLLLNSIMGMRGLKPTLAAIDSGKQIALANKETLVAGGEIVMQKVAEKGTTILPVDSEHSAIFQCLQGGVKPKKLLLTASGGPFFGKKRFELNKITPEEALKHPNWSMGKKITIDSSTLMNKGLELIEAVHLFSVAPENIEVIIHRESVIHSMVEYADGAVIAQLAKPDMRLCIQYALTYPNRLQSPVQGIDFLKIGSLTFAEPDEETFTLLPLARNAIKKGGNIPAAVNGANESAVSLFLEKKISYLDIFDLVAQAAENAVYIKKPSLDDILQTDKAAREFVRAKTR
;
A
#
# COMPACT_ATOMS: atom_id res chain seq x y z
N ASP A 1 0.30 18.30 -18.79
CA ASP A 1 0.05 18.69 -17.37
C ASP A 1 0.07 17.46 -16.47
N LEU A 2 0.47 17.64 -15.21
CA LEU A 2 0.55 16.60 -14.16
C LEU A 2 -0.39 16.96 -13.01
N LEU A 3 -1.17 15.99 -12.52
CA LEU A 3 -1.94 16.09 -11.27
C LEU A 3 -1.28 15.27 -10.18
N LEU A 4 -0.94 15.88 -9.03
CA LEU A 4 -0.56 15.17 -7.82
C LEU A 4 -1.82 14.85 -7.00
N ASN A 5 -2.16 13.56 -6.85
CA ASN A 5 -3.25 13.12 -5.98
C ASN A 5 -2.71 12.58 -4.66
N SER A 6 -2.94 13.34 -3.58
CA SER A 6 -2.62 12.97 -2.19
C SER A 6 -3.85 12.98 -1.28
N ILE A 7 -5.05 12.88 -1.85
CA ILE A 7 -6.30 12.81 -1.10
C ILE A 7 -6.37 11.47 -0.38
N MET A 8 -6.62 11.48 0.92
CA MET A 8 -6.65 10.25 1.73
C MET A 8 -7.87 9.37 1.46
N GLY A 9 -7.65 8.06 1.48
CA GLY A 9 -8.68 7.04 1.34
C GLY A 9 -9.30 6.99 -0.05
N MET A 10 -10.41 6.30 -0.20
CA MET A 10 -11.08 6.10 -1.49
C MET A 10 -11.61 7.39 -2.14
N ARG A 11 -11.64 8.51 -1.42
CA ARG A 11 -12.04 9.83 -1.95
C ARG A 11 -11.16 10.29 -3.12
N GLY A 12 -9.93 9.81 -3.22
CA GLY A 12 -9.01 10.10 -4.33
C GLY A 12 -9.40 9.47 -5.66
N LEU A 13 -10.27 8.44 -5.68
CA LEU A 13 -10.60 7.67 -6.89
C LEU A 13 -11.30 8.54 -7.96
N LYS A 14 -12.37 9.24 -7.61
CA LYS A 14 -13.10 10.09 -8.58
C LYS A 14 -12.25 11.22 -9.16
N PRO A 15 -11.50 12.00 -8.36
CA PRO A 15 -10.57 13.02 -8.90
C PRO A 15 -9.51 12.43 -9.83
N THR A 16 -8.95 11.24 -9.51
CA THR A 16 -8.00 10.56 -10.38
C THR A 16 -8.62 10.23 -11.74
N LEU A 17 -9.82 9.62 -11.74
CA LEU A 17 -10.50 9.27 -12.99
C LEU A 17 -10.81 10.51 -13.83
N ALA A 18 -11.27 11.61 -13.22
CA ALA A 18 -11.54 12.87 -13.90
C ALA A 18 -10.27 13.49 -14.51
N ALA A 19 -9.14 13.40 -13.82
CA ALA A 19 -7.85 13.90 -14.33
C ALA A 19 -7.35 13.05 -15.51
N ILE A 20 -7.50 11.73 -15.45
CA ILE A 20 -7.18 10.81 -16.57
C ILE A 20 -8.07 11.12 -17.76
N ASP A 21 -9.38 11.32 -17.56
CA ASP A 21 -10.32 11.70 -18.63
C ASP A 21 -9.90 13.02 -19.32
N SER A 22 -9.28 13.92 -18.58
CA SER A 22 -8.73 15.19 -19.07
C SER A 22 -7.33 15.06 -19.68
N GLY A 23 -6.80 13.84 -19.87
CA GLY A 23 -5.50 13.59 -20.48
C GLY A 23 -4.29 13.99 -19.61
N LYS A 24 -4.47 14.15 -18.30
CA LYS A 24 -3.37 14.51 -17.38
C LYS A 24 -2.59 13.29 -16.95
N GLN A 25 -1.26 13.45 -16.79
CA GLN A 25 -0.44 12.50 -16.07
C GLN A 25 -0.79 12.57 -14.58
N ILE A 26 -0.65 11.46 -13.86
CA ILE A 26 -0.99 11.38 -12.44
C ILE A 26 0.26 11.05 -11.63
N ALA A 27 0.67 11.92 -10.73
CA ALA A 27 1.55 11.57 -9.61
C ALA A 27 0.67 11.05 -8.46
N LEU A 28 0.67 9.73 -8.23
CA LEU A 28 -0.26 9.09 -7.32
C LEU A 28 0.40 8.78 -5.98
N ALA A 29 -0.02 9.51 -4.94
CA ALA A 29 0.34 9.25 -3.55
C ALA A 29 -0.76 8.49 -2.78
N ASN A 30 -1.98 8.46 -3.32
CA ASN A 30 -3.14 7.79 -2.74
C ASN A 30 -3.23 6.35 -3.23
N LYS A 31 -2.68 5.41 -2.48
CA LYS A 31 -2.71 3.96 -2.82
C LYS A 31 -4.12 3.39 -2.85
N GLU A 32 -5.04 3.90 -2.03
CA GLU A 32 -6.41 3.41 -1.93
C GLU A 32 -7.18 3.58 -3.25
N THR A 33 -6.79 4.52 -4.08
CA THR A 33 -7.32 4.69 -5.45
C THR A 33 -7.12 3.42 -6.29
N LEU A 34 -5.92 2.84 -6.28
CA LEU A 34 -5.64 1.60 -7.03
C LEU A 34 -6.11 0.36 -6.28
N VAL A 35 -6.09 0.38 -4.96
CA VAL A 35 -6.62 -0.73 -4.16
C VAL A 35 -8.11 -0.93 -4.45
N ALA A 36 -8.92 0.13 -4.40
CA ALA A 36 -10.35 0.02 -4.58
C ALA A 36 -10.79 -0.05 -6.05
N GLY A 37 -10.16 0.72 -6.94
CA GLY A 37 -10.59 0.90 -8.33
C GLY A 37 -9.51 0.63 -9.37
N GLY A 38 -8.47 -0.15 -9.04
CA GLY A 38 -7.29 -0.31 -9.89
C GLY A 38 -7.58 -0.79 -11.31
N GLU A 39 -8.48 -1.75 -11.49
CA GLU A 39 -8.88 -2.22 -12.83
C GLU A 39 -9.47 -1.07 -13.67
N ILE A 40 -10.41 -0.30 -13.11
CA ILE A 40 -11.04 0.83 -13.81
C ILE A 40 -10.03 1.92 -14.11
N VAL A 41 -9.17 2.23 -13.14
CA VAL A 41 -8.14 3.27 -13.28
C VAL A 41 -7.14 2.89 -14.38
N MET A 42 -6.59 1.68 -14.33
CA MET A 42 -5.57 1.24 -15.30
C MET A 42 -6.16 1.04 -16.70
N GLN A 43 -7.40 0.59 -16.80
CA GLN A 43 -8.11 0.56 -18.08
C GLN A 43 -8.21 1.97 -18.69
N LYS A 44 -8.65 2.96 -17.92
CA LYS A 44 -8.72 4.37 -18.38
C LYS A 44 -7.35 4.93 -18.75
N VAL A 45 -6.33 4.63 -17.97
CA VAL A 45 -4.94 5.04 -18.29
C VAL A 45 -4.52 4.53 -19.66
N ALA A 46 -4.81 3.25 -19.95
CA ALA A 46 -4.50 2.64 -21.26
C ALA A 46 -5.34 3.28 -22.40
N GLU A 47 -6.64 3.49 -22.18
CA GLU A 47 -7.54 4.11 -23.16
C GLU A 47 -7.14 5.55 -23.53
N LYS A 48 -6.68 6.32 -22.54
CA LYS A 48 -6.28 7.73 -22.70
C LYS A 48 -4.81 7.92 -23.08
N GLY A 49 -4.00 6.86 -23.04
CA GLY A 49 -2.56 6.94 -23.30
C GLY A 49 -1.81 7.82 -22.29
N THR A 50 -2.33 7.93 -21.07
CA THR A 50 -1.70 8.70 -19.98
C THR A 50 -0.82 7.80 -19.11
N THR A 51 -0.21 8.34 -18.07
CA THR A 51 0.74 7.63 -17.20
C THR A 51 0.45 7.91 -15.74
N ILE A 52 0.60 6.88 -14.89
CA ILE A 52 0.65 7.03 -13.44
C ILE A 52 2.11 6.94 -12.99
N LEU A 53 2.56 7.97 -12.28
CA LEU A 53 3.88 8.05 -11.65
C LEU A 53 3.69 7.77 -10.15
N PRO A 54 4.26 6.70 -9.59
CA PRO A 54 4.08 6.35 -8.19
C PRO A 54 4.83 7.33 -7.27
N VAL A 55 4.15 7.76 -6.23
CA VAL A 55 4.71 8.60 -5.15
C VAL A 55 4.97 7.78 -3.89
N ASP A 56 4.20 6.70 -3.65
CA ASP A 56 4.48 5.76 -2.57
C ASP A 56 5.93 5.26 -2.66
N SER A 57 6.64 5.21 -1.54
CA SER A 57 8.10 5.00 -1.52
C SER A 57 8.52 3.66 -2.15
N GLU A 58 7.81 2.60 -1.84
CA GLU A 58 8.08 1.26 -2.35
C GLU A 58 7.79 1.16 -3.86
N HIS A 59 6.69 1.75 -4.30
CA HIS A 59 6.31 1.75 -5.72
C HIS A 59 7.21 2.67 -6.54
N SER A 60 7.60 3.83 -6.00
CA SER A 60 8.62 4.69 -6.61
C SER A 60 9.96 3.95 -6.75
N ALA A 61 10.34 3.17 -5.74
CA ALA A 61 11.55 2.34 -5.79
C ALA A 61 11.48 1.29 -6.90
N ILE A 62 10.39 0.52 -6.97
CA ILE A 62 10.17 -0.48 -8.03
C ILE A 62 10.20 0.21 -9.40
N PHE A 63 9.47 1.31 -9.57
CA PHE A 63 9.44 2.07 -10.81
C PHE A 63 10.84 2.51 -11.27
N GLN A 64 11.70 2.92 -10.33
CA GLN A 64 13.10 3.27 -10.60
C GLN A 64 13.96 2.05 -10.98
N CYS A 65 13.65 0.87 -10.42
CA CYS A 65 14.35 -0.38 -10.73
C CYS A 65 13.92 -0.99 -12.07
N LEU A 66 12.72 -0.70 -12.56
CA LEU A 66 12.17 -1.20 -13.84
C LEU A 66 12.67 -0.43 -15.08
N GLN A 67 13.79 0.29 -14.98
CA GLN A 67 14.38 0.99 -16.11
C GLN A 67 14.76 0.00 -17.23
N GLY A 68 14.45 0.38 -18.49
CA GLY A 68 14.79 -0.43 -19.68
C GLY A 68 13.67 -1.30 -20.24
N GLY A 69 12.46 -1.29 -19.66
CA GLY A 69 11.30 -1.99 -20.21
C GLY A 69 11.35 -3.51 -20.09
N VAL A 70 12.29 -4.06 -19.34
CA VAL A 70 12.41 -5.51 -19.11
C VAL A 70 11.38 -5.95 -18.06
N LYS A 71 10.63 -7.02 -18.38
CA LYS A 71 9.64 -7.56 -17.46
C LYS A 71 10.31 -8.19 -16.23
N PRO A 72 9.89 -7.83 -15.01
CA PRO A 72 10.43 -8.43 -13.80
C PRO A 72 9.98 -9.91 -13.66
N LYS A 73 10.83 -10.73 -13.07
CA LYS A 73 10.47 -12.06 -12.59
C LYS A 73 9.67 -11.96 -11.29
N LYS A 74 10.12 -11.11 -10.36
CA LYS A 74 9.52 -10.93 -9.05
C LYS A 74 9.72 -9.49 -8.56
N LEU A 75 8.74 -8.97 -7.84
CA LEU A 75 8.87 -7.73 -7.06
C LEU A 75 9.09 -8.09 -5.58
N LEU A 76 10.03 -7.40 -4.95
CA LEU A 76 10.38 -7.57 -3.54
C LEU A 76 10.00 -6.29 -2.80
N LEU A 77 8.83 -6.29 -2.17
CA LEU A 77 8.31 -5.18 -1.37
C LEU A 77 8.94 -5.22 0.02
N THR A 78 9.70 -4.21 0.39
CA THR A 78 10.24 -4.11 1.74
C THR A 78 9.23 -3.51 2.71
N ALA A 79 9.29 -3.94 3.95
CA ALA A 79 8.46 -3.45 5.06
C ALA A 79 9.30 -3.23 6.31
N SER A 80 9.02 -2.16 7.08
CA SER A 80 9.67 -1.97 8.39
C SER A 80 9.27 -3.04 9.42
N GLY A 81 8.17 -3.76 9.18
CA GLY A 81 7.57 -4.69 10.13
C GLY A 81 6.77 -4.02 11.25
N GLY A 82 6.69 -2.69 11.25
CA GLY A 82 5.95 -1.91 12.24
C GLY A 82 6.52 -1.99 13.66
N PRO A 83 5.79 -1.43 14.66
CA PRO A 83 6.24 -1.40 16.06
C PRO A 83 6.16 -2.76 16.76
N PHE A 84 5.43 -3.72 16.21
CA PHE A 84 5.16 -5.01 16.84
C PHE A 84 5.89 -6.18 16.18
N PHE A 85 6.91 -5.90 15.38
CA PHE A 85 7.77 -6.93 14.80
C PHE A 85 8.31 -7.88 15.88
N GLY A 86 8.17 -9.20 15.65
CA GLY A 86 8.59 -10.25 16.60
C GLY A 86 7.59 -10.60 17.70
N LYS A 87 6.50 -9.82 17.85
CA LYS A 87 5.42 -10.17 18.79
C LYS A 87 4.49 -11.22 18.20
N LYS A 88 3.93 -12.06 19.06
CA LYS A 88 2.90 -13.04 18.72
C LYS A 88 1.50 -12.53 19.04
N ARG A 89 0.47 -13.08 18.39
CA ARG A 89 -0.92 -12.61 18.50
C ARG A 89 -1.40 -12.45 19.95
N PHE A 90 -1.04 -13.37 20.85
CA PHE A 90 -1.46 -13.30 22.26
C PHE A 90 -0.86 -12.08 23.01
N GLU A 91 0.26 -11.55 22.56
CA GLU A 91 0.90 -10.35 23.14
C GLU A 91 0.23 -9.06 22.69
N LEU A 92 -0.61 -9.12 21.64
CA LEU A 92 -1.26 -7.95 21.04
C LEU A 92 -2.63 -7.62 21.66
N ASN A 93 -3.13 -8.42 22.61
CA ASN A 93 -4.47 -8.27 23.19
C ASN A 93 -4.73 -6.91 23.87
N LYS A 94 -3.69 -6.26 24.38
CA LYS A 94 -3.81 -5.02 25.18
C LYS A 94 -3.15 -3.82 24.52
N ILE A 95 -2.86 -3.90 23.24
CA ILE A 95 -2.23 -2.81 22.50
C ILE A 95 -3.16 -1.59 22.45
N THR A 96 -2.61 -0.46 22.85
CA THR A 96 -3.30 0.84 22.80
C THR A 96 -3.00 1.60 21.51
N PRO A 97 -3.86 2.56 21.10
CA PRO A 97 -3.56 3.43 19.97
C PRO A 97 -2.22 4.15 20.09
N GLU A 98 -1.87 4.58 21.31
CA GLU A 98 -0.63 5.30 21.59
C GLU A 98 0.62 4.42 21.36
N GLU A 99 0.53 3.11 21.62
CA GLU A 99 1.60 2.14 21.34
C GLU A 99 1.69 1.84 19.83
N ALA A 100 0.54 1.63 19.18
CA ALA A 100 0.48 1.32 17.75
C ALA A 100 0.93 2.50 16.85
N LEU A 101 0.85 3.74 17.35
CA LEU A 101 1.32 4.93 16.66
C LEU A 101 2.84 5.16 16.76
N LYS A 102 3.59 4.32 17.48
CA LYS A 102 5.07 4.44 17.60
C LYS A 102 5.78 3.72 16.46
N HIS A 103 5.80 4.34 15.27
CA HIS A 103 6.55 3.77 14.15
C HIS A 103 8.06 3.90 14.34
N PRO A 104 8.88 2.84 14.05
CA PRO A 104 10.32 2.88 14.33
C PRO A 104 11.11 3.88 13.50
N ASN A 105 10.76 4.11 12.23
CA ASN A 105 11.59 4.85 11.27
C ASN A 105 10.90 6.05 10.63
N TRP A 106 9.57 6.03 10.51
CA TRP A 106 8.81 7.03 9.78
C TRP A 106 7.92 7.86 10.69
N SER A 107 7.86 9.16 10.43
CA SER A 107 6.82 10.04 10.99
C SER A 107 5.70 10.19 9.97
N MET A 108 4.56 9.57 10.24
CA MET A 108 3.45 9.46 9.29
C MET A 108 2.11 9.85 9.92
N GLY A 109 1.08 9.97 9.09
CA GLY A 109 -0.29 10.14 9.57
C GLY A 109 -0.80 8.95 10.39
N LYS A 110 -1.77 9.17 11.26
CA LYS A 110 -2.27 8.14 12.20
C LYS A 110 -2.76 6.87 11.49
N LYS A 111 -3.56 7.01 10.42
CA LYS A 111 -4.13 5.86 9.70
C LYS A 111 -3.04 4.93 9.15
N ILE A 112 -2.10 5.47 8.36
CA ILE A 112 -1.04 4.68 7.75
C ILE A 112 -0.08 4.09 8.80
N THR A 113 0.08 4.73 9.96
CA THR A 113 0.89 4.18 11.06
C THR A 113 0.23 2.94 11.68
N ILE A 114 -1.10 2.95 11.86
CA ILE A 114 -1.84 1.75 12.28
C ILE A 114 -1.78 0.67 11.19
N ASP A 115 -1.96 1.04 9.92
CA ASP A 115 -1.82 0.08 8.81
C ASP A 115 -0.43 -0.57 8.77
N SER A 116 0.63 0.18 9.05
CA SER A 116 1.99 -0.36 9.20
C SER A 116 2.08 -1.33 10.37
N SER A 117 1.46 -1.01 11.51
CA SER A 117 1.49 -1.85 12.70
C SER A 117 0.81 -3.20 12.51
N THR A 118 -0.21 -3.27 11.64
CA THR A 118 -1.00 -4.48 11.32
C THR A 118 -0.50 -5.22 10.07
N LEU A 119 0.51 -4.71 9.38
CA LEU A 119 0.96 -5.11 8.03
C LEU A 119 -0.11 -4.90 6.94
N MET A 120 -1.24 -4.26 7.23
CA MET A 120 -2.23 -3.90 6.20
C MET A 120 -1.64 -2.93 5.18
N ASN A 121 -0.80 -1.97 5.61
CA ASN A 121 -0.13 -1.07 4.66
C ASN A 121 0.56 -1.84 3.55
N LYS A 122 1.30 -2.90 3.91
CA LYS A 122 2.00 -3.74 2.95
C LYS A 122 1.04 -4.58 2.11
N GLY A 123 -0.10 -4.98 2.68
CA GLY A 123 -1.18 -5.63 1.93
C GLY A 123 -1.80 -4.70 0.87
N LEU A 124 -2.07 -3.44 1.22
CA LEU A 124 -2.57 -2.44 0.27
C LEU A 124 -1.53 -2.13 -0.82
N GLU A 125 -0.27 -2.03 -0.46
CA GLU A 125 0.83 -1.83 -1.40
C GLU A 125 1.02 -3.01 -2.36
N LEU A 126 0.82 -4.25 -1.90
CA LEU A 126 0.82 -5.43 -2.77
C LEU A 126 -0.27 -5.31 -3.84
N ILE A 127 -1.49 -4.91 -3.45
CA ILE A 127 -2.60 -4.70 -4.40
C ILE A 127 -2.26 -3.58 -5.40
N GLU A 128 -1.73 -2.46 -4.92
CA GLU A 128 -1.30 -1.35 -5.77
C GLU A 128 -0.24 -1.79 -6.77
N ALA A 129 0.77 -2.57 -6.35
CA ALA A 129 1.83 -3.07 -7.21
C ALA A 129 1.31 -4.00 -8.33
N VAL A 130 0.31 -4.84 -8.04
CA VAL A 130 -0.36 -5.66 -9.07
C VAL A 130 -0.90 -4.78 -10.20
N HIS A 131 -1.56 -3.69 -9.86
CA HIS A 131 -2.15 -2.78 -10.84
C HIS A 131 -1.11 -1.93 -11.58
N LEU A 132 -0.18 -1.31 -10.84
CA LEU A 132 0.83 -0.43 -11.43
C LEU A 132 1.79 -1.13 -12.37
N PHE A 133 2.23 -2.33 -11.99
CA PHE A 133 3.30 -3.04 -12.70
C PHE A 133 2.83 -4.26 -13.49
N SER A 134 1.52 -4.54 -13.45
CA SER A 134 0.92 -5.71 -14.14
C SER A 134 1.63 -7.03 -13.79
N VAL A 135 1.97 -7.20 -12.50
CA VAL A 135 2.64 -8.39 -11.96
C VAL A 135 1.64 -9.21 -11.17
N ALA A 136 1.63 -10.52 -11.37
CA ALA A 136 0.73 -11.40 -10.63
C ALA A 136 1.04 -11.39 -9.12
N PRO A 137 0.02 -11.48 -8.23
CA PRO A 137 0.22 -11.43 -6.78
C PRO A 137 1.21 -12.48 -6.23
N GLU A 138 1.35 -13.61 -6.92
CA GLU A 138 2.30 -14.69 -6.61
C GLU A 138 3.76 -14.27 -6.81
N ASN A 139 3.99 -13.32 -7.71
CA ASN A 139 5.31 -12.78 -8.03
C ASN A 139 5.64 -11.51 -7.24
N ILE A 140 4.87 -11.24 -6.16
CA ILE A 140 5.15 -10.14 -5.25
C ILE A 140 5.42 -10.72 -3.86
N GLU A 141 6.66 -10.62 -3.43
CA GLU A 141 7.13 -11.08 -2.14
C GLU A 141 7.30 -9.89 -1.18
N VAL A 142 6.88 -10.08 0.07
CA VAL A 142 7.09 -9.07 1.12
C VAL A 142 8.27 -9.50 1.98
N ILE A 143 9.19 -8.57 2.20
CA ILE A 143 10.41 -8.79 3.00
C ILE A 143 10.47 -7.75 4.11
N ILE A 144 10.64 -8.18 5.34
CA ILE A 144 10.88 -7.26 6.46
C ILE A 144 12.32 -6.75 6.38
N HIS A 145 12.47 -5.42 6.35
CA HIS A 145 13.74 -4.71 6.34
C HIS A 145 13.66 -3.56 7.36
N ARG A 146 14.18 -3.82 8.56
CA ARG A 146 13.99 -2.93 9.73
C ARG A 146 14.60 -1.55 9.55
N GLU A 147 15.71 -1.45 8.85
CA GLU A 147 16.46 -0.20 8.64
C GLU A 147 15.71 0.76 7.68
N SER A 148 14.80 0.24 6.86
CA SER A 148 14.04 1.02 5.84
C SER A 148 14.95 1.84 4.92
N VAL A 149 16.13 1.34 4.60
CA VAL A 149 17.11 1.95 3.67
C VAL A 149 16.87 1.48 2.26
N ILE A 150 16.58 0.19 2.07
CA ILE A 150 16.11 -0.37 0.81
C ILE A 150 14.59 -0.20 0.79
N HIS A 151 14.10 0.61 -0.16
CA HIS A 151 12.67 0.89 -0.25
C HIS A 151 11.89 -0.17 -1.02
N SER A 152 12.50 -0.85 -1.98
CA SER A 152 12.05 -2.10 -2.62
C SER A 152 13.07 -2.55 -3.66
N MET A 153 12.85 -3.76 -4.23
CA MET A 153 13.76 -4.39 -5.17
C MET A 153 12.99 -5.09 -6.28
N VAL A 154 13.68 -5.36 -7.38
CA VAL A 154 13.16 -6.11 -8.53
C VAL A 154 14.14 -7.23 -8.87
N GLU A 155 13.64 -8.48 -8.90
CA GLU A 155 14.39 -9.64 -9.39
C GLU A 155 14.06 -9.88 -10.87
N TYR A 156 15.08 -10.05 -11.67
CA TYR A 156 14.99 -10.35 -13.09
C TYR A 156 15.19 -11.85 -13.39
N ALA A 157 14.90 -12.26 -14.63
CA ALA A 157 14.94 -13.66 -15.03
C ALA A 157 16.35 -14.28 -14.98
N ASP A 158 17.39 -13.47 -15.09
CA ASP A 158 18.81 -13.88 -14.98
C ASP A 158 19.29 -14.03 -13.52
N GLY A 159 18.41 -13.76 -12.53
CA GLY A 159 18.71 -13.80 -11.12
C GLY A 159 19.30 -12.50 -10.56
N ALA A 160 19.49 -11.47 -11.38
CA ALA A 160 19.93 -10.18 -10.89
C ALA A 160 18.81 -9.51 -10.06
N VAL A 161 19.19 -8.87 -8.95
CA VAL A 161 18.30 -8.05 -8.13
C VAL A 161 18.77 -6.61 -8.17
N ILE A 162 17.86 -5.71 -8.59
CA ILE A 162 18.10 -4.27 -8.56
C ILE A 162 17.30 -3.65 -7.42
N ALA A 163 17.94 -2.84 -6.60
CA ALA A 163 17.35 -2.19 -5.43
C ALA A 163 17.50 -0.67 -5.49
N GLN A 164 16.47 0.04 -5.06
CA GLN A 164 16.56 1.48 -4.81
C GLN A 164 16.76 1.73 -3.32
N LEU A 165 17.79 2.49 -2.99
CA LEU A 165 18.18 2.82 -1.63
C LEU A 165 18.12 4.34 -1.43
N ALA A 166 17.56 4.76 -0.29
CA ALA A 166 17.55 6.16 0.15
C ALA A 166 17.33 6.24 1.67
N LYS A 167 17.49 7.43 2.22
CA LYS A 167 16.95 7.74 3.56
C LYS A 167 15.42 7.70 3.51
N PRO A 168 14.74 7.33 4.61
CA PRO A 168 13.27 7.30 4.69
C PRO A 168 12.70 8.73 4.71
N ASP A 169 12.56 9.32 3.54
CA ASP A 169 12.09 10.68 3.36
C ASP A 169 11.23 10.79 2.07
N MET A 170 9.94 11.06 2.23
CA MET A 170 8.99 11.14 1.13
C MET A 170 9.31 12.23 0.10
N ARG A 171 10.10 13.25 0.46
CA ARG A 171 10.48 14.31 -0.49
C ARG A 171 11.23 13.78 -1.70
N LEU A 172 12.00 12.68 -1.55
CA LEU A 172 12.67 12.03 -2.68
C LEU A 172 11.67 11.45 -3.69
N CYS A 173 10.71 10.70 -3.22
CA CYS A 173 9.71 10.04 -4.07
C CYS A 173 8.77 11.07 -4.72
N ILE A 174 8.33 12.06 -3.93
CA ILE A 174 7.50 13.18 -4.43
C ILE A 174 8.27 13.95 -5.52
N GLN A 175 9.51 14.35 -5.26
CA GLN A 175 10.33 15.07 -6.23
C GLN A 175 10.51 14.26 -7.51
N TYR A 176 10.86 12.97 -7.40
CA TYR A 176 11.08 12.14 -8.58
C TYR A 176 9.82 11.99 -9.42
N ALA A 177 8.65 11.78 -8.81
CA ALA A 177 7.38 11.74 -9.54
C ALA A 177 7.05 13.06 -10.24
N LEU A 178 7.36 14.21 -9.64
CA LEU A 178 7.09 15.54 -10.20
C LEU A 178 8.08 15.96 -11.28
N THR A 179 9.29 15.42 -11.29
CA THR A 179 10.38 15.83 -12.20
C THR A 179 10.76 14.75 -13.20
N TYR A 180 10.12 13.58 -13.14
CA TYR A 180 10.41 12.45 -14.04
C TYR A 180 10.42 12.89 -15.51
N PRO A 181 11.40 12.45 -16.32
CA PRO A 181 12.46 11.48 -16.02
C PRO A 181 13.72 12.08 -15.38
N ASN A 182 13.76 13.36 -15.06
CA ASN A 182 14.95 14.06 -14.59
C ASN A 182 15.20 13.80 -13.10
N ARG A 183 16.49 13.69 -12.73
CA ARG A 183 16.95 13.63 -11.35
C ARG A 183 17.56 14.98 -10.96
N LEU A 184 16.79 15.77 -10.23
CA LEU A 184 17.23 17.08 -9.74
C LEU A 184 17.87 16.98 -8.38
N GLN A 185 18.63 17.99 -7.99
CA GLN A 185 19.20 18.08 -6.65
C GLN A 185 18.10 18.04 -5.60
N SER A 186 18.25 17.14 -4.63
CA SER A 186 17.28 16.93 -3.55
C SER A 186 17.72 17.67 -2.27
N PRO A 187 16.77 18.15 -1.45
CA PRO A 187 17.06 18.64 -0.10
C PRO A 187 17.40 17.50 0.88
N VAL A 188 17.20 16.24 0.47
CA VAL A 188 17.47 15.06 1.30
C VAL A 188 18.93 14.66 1.14
N GLN A 189 19.62 14.49 2.28
CA GLN A 189 20.99 14.03 2.30
C GLN A 189 21.11 12.58 1.82
N GLY A 190 22.19 12.26 1.09
CA GLY A 190 22.49 10.89 0.68
C GLY A 190 22.73 9.95 1.86
N ILE A 191 22.82 8.66 1.55
CA ILE A 191 23.11 7.60 2.50
C ILE A 191 24.61 7.61 2.81
N ASP A 192 24.96 7.39 4.07
CA ASP A 192 26.31 7.12 4.54
C ASP A 192 26.42 5.62 4.84
N PHE A 193 26.90 4.85 3.88
CA PHE A 193 26.99 3.39 3.99
C PHE A 193 27.93 2.94 5.10
N LEU A 194 28.95 3.72 5.42
CA LEU A 194 29.91 3.37 6.50
C LEU A 194 29.24 3.47 7.88
N LYS A 195 28.27 4.38 8.03
CA LYS A 195 27.51 4.49 9.28
C LYS A 195 26.40 3.44 9.41
N ILE A 196 25.84 2.98 8.29
CA ILE A 196 24.82 1.93 8.32
C ILE A 196 25.45 0.58 8.71
N GLY A 197 26.58 0.26 8.13
CA GLY A 197 27.34 -0.97 8.41
C GLY A 197 26.68 -2.23 7.85
N SER A 198 25.45 -2.58 8.28
CA SER A 198 24.74 -3.77 7.84
C SER A 198 23.26 -3.50 7.56
N LEU A 199 22.66 -4.31 6.69
CA LEU A 199 21.25 -4.32 6.38
C LEU A 199 20.69 -5.71 6.70
N THR A 200 19.52 -5.77 7.31
CA THR A 200 18.91 -7.02 7.77
C THR A 200 17.60 -7.31 7.07
N PHE A 201 17.30 -8.61 6.88
CA PHE A 201 16.10 -9.08 6.24
C PHE A 201 15.48 -10.20 7.06
N ALA A 202 14.14 -10.25 7.08
CA ALA A 202 13.37 -11.32 7.72
C ALA A 202 12.06 -11.58 6.95
N GLU A 203 11.46 -12.72 7.22
CA GLU A 203 10.12 -13.03 6.71
C GLU A 203 9.04 -12.29 7.51
N PRO A 204 7.92 -11.89 6.87
CA PRO A 204 6.75 -11.39 7.57
C PRO A 204 6.06 -12.52 8.35
N ASP A 205 5.64 -12.26 9.59
CA ASP A 205 4.83 -13.19 10.38
C ASP A 205 3.35 -13.10 9.94
N GLU A 206 2.98 -13.80 8.85
CA GLU A 206 1.62 -13.78 8.30
C GLU A 206 0.60 -14.52 9.19
N GLU A 207 1.04 -15.35 10.15
CA GLU A 207 0.16 -16.00 11.13
C GLU A 207 -0.32 -15.01 12.20
N THR A 208 0.57 -14.14 12.67
CA THR A 208 0.23 -13.08 13.63
C THR A 208 -0.47 -11.91 12.93
N PHE A 209 0.03 -11.47 11.77
CA PHE A 209 -0.46 -10.31 11.03
C PHE A 209 -1.28 -10.71 9.80
N THR A 210 -2.45 -11.27 10.06
CA THR A 210 -3.33 -11.90 9.06
C THR A 210 -3.89 -10.95 7.99
N LEU A 211 -3.74 -9.62 8.14
CA LEU A 211 -4.22 -8.66 7.14
C LEU A 211 -3.37 -8.65 5.86
N LEU A 212 -2.09 -9.02 5.93
CA LEU A 212 -1.25 -9.15 4.75
C LEU A 212 -1.72 -10.30 3.83
N PRO A 213 -1.88 -11.56 4.31
CA PRO A 213 -2.43 -12.63 3.48
C PRO A 213 -3.90 -12.37 3.08
N LEU A 214 -4.70 -11.68 3.91
CA LEU A 214 -6.06 -11.29 3.54
C LEU A 214 -6.07 -10.37 2.30
N ALA A 215 -5.22 -9.35 2.27
CA ALA A 215 -5.09 -8.44 1.13
C ALA A 215 -4.61 -9.18 -0.13
N ARG A 216 -3.65 -10.11 0.01
CA ARG A 216 -3.19 -10.98 -1.09
C ARG A 216 -4.34 -11.82 -1.64
N ASN A 217 -5.17 -12.40 -0.78
CA ASN A 217 -6.34 -13.18 -1.20
C ASN A 217 -7.42 -12.29 -1.82
N ALA A 218 -7.61 -11.08 -1.34
CA ALA A 218 -8.56 -10.12 -1.90
C ALA A 218 -8.23 -9.78 -3.36
N ILE A 219 -6.96 -9.47 -3.67
CA ILE A 219 -6.57 -9.16 -5.06
C ILE A 219 -6.60 -10.40 -5.96
N LYS A 220 -6.30 -11.60 -5.45
CA LYS A 220 -6.46 -12.86 -6.20
C LYS A 220 -7.91 -13.13 -6.56
N LYS A 221 -8.84 -12.85 -5.65
CA LYS A 221 -10.29 -12.94 -5.90
C LYS A 221 -10.76 -11.86 -6.87
N GLY A 222 -10.15 -10.68 -6.82
CA GLY A 222 -10.42 -9.55 -7.72
C GLY A 222 -11.80 -8.94 -7.54
N GLY A 223 -12.29 -8.27 -8.59
CA GLY A 223 -13.56 -7.60 -8.59
C GLY A 223 -13.63 -6.48 -7.53
N ASN A 224 -14.72 -6.45 -6.76
CA ASN A 224 -14.94 -5.44 -5.72
C ASN A 224 -14.36 -5.81 -4.34
N ILE A 225 -13.75 -6.99 -4.17
CA ILE A 225 -13.29 -7.45 -2.84
C ILE A 225 -12.17 -6.56 -2.26
N PRO A 226 -11.16 -6.08 -3.04
CA PRO A 226 -10.18 -5.15 -2.52
C PRO A 226 -10.80 -3.84 -1.98
N ALA A 227 -11.87 -3.34 -2.60
CA ALA A 227 -12.62 -2.17 -2.11
C ALA A 227 -13.31 -2.45 -0.78
N ALA A 228 -13.88 -3.66 -0.59
CA ALA A 228 -14.47 -4.07 0.68
C ALA A 228 -13.41 -4.11 1.80
N VAL A 229 -12.24 -4.72 1.53
CA VAL A 229 -11.11 -4.77 2.47
C VAL A 229 -10.65 -3.38 2.85
N ASN A 230 -10.47 -2.49 1.88
CA ASN A 230 -10.05 -1.11 2.14
C ASN A 230 -11.08 -0.35 3.00
N GLY A 231 -12.36 -0.38 2.62
CA GLY A 231 -13.43 0.30 3.35
C GLY A 231 -13.58 -0.18 4.79
N ALA A 232 -13.52 -1.50 4.98
CA ALA A 232 -13.54 -2.12 6.31
C ALA A 232 -12.33 -1.68 7.15
N ASN A 233 -11.13 -1.72 6.57
CA ASN A 233 -9.90 -1.33 7.26
C ASN A 233 -9.93 0.13 7.69
N GLU A 234 -10.30 1.06 6.81
CA GLU A 234 -10.40 2.48 7.17
C GLU A 234 -11.40 2.71 8.32
N SER A 235 -12.54 1.98 8.33
CA SER A 235 -13.52 2.07 9.41
C SER A 235 -13.01 1.47 10.72
N ALA A 236 -12.39 0.28 10.67
CA ALA A 236 -11.84 -0.39 11.85
C ALA A 236 -10.69 0.42 12.49
N VAL A 237 -9.78 0.95 11.68
CA VAL A 237 -8.69 1.82 12.15
C VAL A 237 -9.24 3.09 12.82
N SER A 238 -10.29 3.72 12.26
CA SER A 238 -10.92 4.88 12.89
C SER A 238 -11.49 4.54 14.26
N LEU A 239 -12.23 3.43 14.37
CA LEU A 239 -12.82 2.96 15.64
C LEU A 239 -11.76 2.60 16.68
N PHE A 240 -10.65 1.99 16.25
CA PHE A 240 -9.53 1.70 17.14
C PHE A 240 -8.88 2.99 17.67
N LEU A 241 -8.64 3.97 16.80
CA LEU A 241 -8.10 5.28 17.20
C LEU A 241 -9.03 6.04 18.18
N GLU A 242 -10.35 5.81 18.04
CA GLU A 242 -11.38 6.33 18.94
C GLU A 242 -11.54 5.48 20.22
N LYS A 243 -10.74 4.41 20.40
CA LYS A 243 -10.78 3.46 21.52
C LYS A 243 -12.14 2.72 21.68
N LYS A 244 -12.86 2.56 20.56
CA LYS A 244 -14.16 1.85 20.52
C LYS A 244 -14.03 0.36 20.27
N ILE A 245 -12.89 -0.09 19.77
CA ILE A 245 -12.54 -1.50 19.52
C ILE A 245 -11.11 -1.75 19.98
N SER A 246 -10.77 -3.02 20.21
CA SER A 246 -9.40 -3.46 20.50
C SER A 246 -8.53 -3.51 19.24
N TYR A 247 -7.23 -3.64 19.43
CA TYR A 247 -6.28 -3.77 18.31
C TYR A 247 -6.55 -5.03 17.48
N LEU A 248 -6.88 -6.15 18.13
CA LEU A 248 -7.18 -7.41 17.44
C LEU A 248 -8.51 -7.39 16.70
N ASP A 249 -9.48 -6.59 17.15
CA ASP A 249 -10.77 -6.44 16.44
C ASP A 249 -10.57 -5.86 15.03
N ILE A 250 -9.47 -5.11 14.78
CA ILE A 250 -9.15 -4.63 13.43
C ILE A 250 -9.05 -5.81 12.47
N PHE A 251 -8.30 -6.84 12.83
CA PHE A 251 -8.08 -8.02 12.00
C PHE A 251 -9.39 -8.78 11.75
N ASP A 252 -10.13 -9.03 12.81
CA ASP A 252 -11.34 -9.85 12.78
C ASP A 252 -12.48 -9.15 12.01
N LEU A 253 -12.66 -7.85 12.22
CA LEU A 253 -13.70 -7.06 11.53
C LEU A 253 -13.42 -6.89 10.04
N VAL A 254 -12.15 -6.68 9.66
CA VAL A 254 -11.77 -6.56 8.24
C VAL A 254 -11.97 -7.89 7.52
N ALA A 255 -11.57 -9.00 8.14
CA ALA A 255 -11.77 -10.34 7.57
C ALA A 255 -13.27 -10.65 7.39
N GLN A 256 -14.09 -10.43 8.44
CA GLN A 256 -15.53 -10.64 8.37
C GLN A 256 -16.20 -9.78 7.30
N ALA A 257 -15.80 -8.51 7.16
CA ALA A 257 -16.36 -7.62 6.14
C ALA A 257 -16.04 -8.10 4.71
N ALA A 258 -14.82 -8.58 4.49
CA ALA A 258 -14.40 -9.14 3.19
C ALA A 258 -15.14 -10.44 2.84
N GLU A 259 -15.40 -11.30 3.83
CA GLU A 259 -16.17 -12.55 3.67
C GLU A 259 -17.65 -12.29 3.37
N ASN A 260 -18.25 -11.30 4.03
CA ASN A 260 -19.67 -10.94 3.86
C ASN A 260 -19.93 -10.04 2.65
N ALA A 261 -18.92 -9.55 1.95
CA ALA A 261 -19.10 -8.71 0.79
C ALA A 261 -19.72 -9.51 -0.38
N VAL A 262 -20.79 -8.96 -0.96
CA VAL A 262 -21.37 -9.51 -2.18
C VAL A 262 -20.37 -9.36 -3.32
N TYR A 263 -19.96 -10.49 -3.89
CA TYR A 263 -18.93 -10.49 -4.93
C TYR A 263 -19.46 -10.00 -6.27
N ILE A 264 -18.79 -9.03 -6.87
CA ILE A 264 -19.05 -8.51 -8.22
C ILE A 264 -17.75 -8.63 -9.01
N LYS A 265 -17.76 -9.53 -10.03
CA LYS A 265 -16.56 -9.86 -10.81
C LYS A 265 -16.01 -8.69 -11.64
N LYS A 266 -16.87 -7.89 -12.21
CA LYS A 266 -16.55 -6.69 -13.01
C LYS A 266 -17.35 -5.51 -12.48
N PRO A 267 -16.93 -4.91 -11.35
CA PRO A 267 -17.66 -3.84 -10.74
C PRO A 267 -17.55 -2.55 -11.55
N SER A 268 -18.67 -1.83 -11.66
CA SER A 268 -18.68 -0.44 -12.08
C SER A 268 -18.09 0.45 -10.97
N LEU A 269 -17.85 1.72 -11.27
CA LEU A 269 -17.44 2.69 -10.26
C LEU A 269 -18.46 2.79 -9.12
N ASP A 270 -19.75 2.77 -9.43
CA ASP A 270 -20.81 2.84 -8.43
C ASP A 270 -20.84 1.57 -7.56
N ASP A 271 -20.64 0.39 -8.13
CA ASP A 271 -20.50 -0.85 -7.37
C ASP A 271 -19.34 -0.80 -6.36
N ILE A 272 -18.20 -0.24 -6.77
CA ILE A 272 -17.02 -0.06 -5.90
C ILE A 272 -17.36 0.89 -4.74
N LEU A 273 -18.01 2.03 -5.04
CA LEU A 273 -18.42 3.00 -4.02
C LEU A 273 -19.43 2.42 -3.04
N GLN A 274 -20.40 1.65 -3.54
CA GLN A 274 -21.40 0.98 -2.70
C GLN A 274 -20.76 -0.12 -1.85
N THR A 275 -19.82 -0.88 -2.41
CA THR A 275 -19.07 -1.92 -1.67
C THR A 275 -18.27 -1.32 -0.52
N ASP A 276 -17.50 -0.25 -0.76
CA ASP A 276 -16.78 0.46 0.29
C ASP A 276 -17.72 0.96 1.39
N LYS A 277 -18.83 1.58 1.00
CA LYS A 277 -19.83 2.07 1.95
C LYS A 277 -20.42 0.94 2.80
N ALA A 278 -20.82 -0.16 2.18
CA ALA A 278 -21.40 -1.32 2.86
C ALA A 278 -20.40 -1.96 3.83
N ALA A 279 -19.14 -2.08 3.44
CA ALA A 279 -18.07 -2.61 4.31
C ALA A 279 -17.85 -1.71 5.53
N ARG A 280 -17.86 -0.38 5.37
CA ARG A 280 -17.77 0.58 6.49
C ARG A 280 -18.96 0.47 7.44
N GLU A 281 -20.17 0.35 6.90
CA GLU A 281 -21.42 0.20 7.68
C GLU A 281 -21.41 -1.12 8.44
N PHE A 282 -20.96 -2.21 7.82
CA PHE A 282 -20.81 -3.52 8.47
C PHE A 282 -19.90 -3.43 9.71
N VAL A 283 -18.71 -2.85 9.58
CA VAL A 283 -17.77 -2.68 10.70
C VAL A 283 -18.39 -1.85 11.83
N ARG A 284 -19.04 -0.72 11.49
CA ARG A 284 -19.69 0.16 12.49
C ARG A 284 -20.87 -0.52 13.20
N ALA A 285 -21.60 -1.39 12.52
CA ALA A 285 -22.74 -2.10 13.12
C ALA A 285 -22.30 -3.14 14.15
N LYS A 286 -21.10 -3.71 14.02
CA LYS A 286 -20.53 -4.71 14.95
C LYS A 286 -20.03 -4.10 16.27
N THR A 287 -19.95 -2.77 16.36
CA THR A 287 -19.44 -2.04 17.54
C THR A 287 -20.50 -1.33 18.36
N ARG A 288 -21.78 -1.58 18.05
CA ARG A 288 -22.95 -1.06 18.78
C ARG A 288 -23.42 -1.99 19.87
#